data_73961df5f0960f1f0026b752ef7e3bda
#
_entry.id   73961df5f0960f1f0026b752ef7e3bda
#
_cell.length_a   1.000
_cell.length_b   1.000
_cell.length_c   1.000
_cell.angle_alpha   90.00
_cell.angle_beta   90.00
_cell.angle_gamma   90.00
#
_symmetry.space_group_name_H-M   'P 1'
#
loop_
_entity.id
_entity.type
_entity.pdbx_description
1 polymer ?
#
loop_
_entity_poly.entity_id
_entity_poly.type
_entity_poly.pdbx_seq_one_letter_code
_entity_poly.pdbx_strand_id
1 'polypeptide(L)'
;MCIRDSNICVSNLKNNHSYCLKYEHLVYDKHEHFYLSEVGHLNEGVYVSKEDFPITIRSARPGDVIVTAGGTKKVSRLFIDNKIPKSKRDTWPIVENSQGMIILVPHLAKNIGYLYSKPNIYVVKLETYTTRSEIMHKDIKEILISGDQISAKCKELGAIIDKDYEGKEVLLVGLLKGSVPFMAELSKYLNTDVTFDYMNVSSYEGVESKTLVVKQDLKEDVSGKNVLIVEDILDTGKTLFNVKEMLLKRKANSVKIVTMLDKEEGRVFEMKADYVGFKIPNAFVVGYGLDFNERYRQLPYVGILKEDCYK
;
A
#
# COMPACT_ATOMS: atom_id res chain seq x y z
N MET A 1 -0.69 -6.06 14.94
CA MET A 1 0.36 -6.81 14.22
C MET A 1 -0.31 -7.49 13.04
N CYS A 2 -0.05 -7.00 11.82
CA CYS A 2 -0.66 -7.56 10.61
C CYS A 2 -0.04 -8.90 10.27
N ILE A 3 -0.88 -9.87 10.00
CA ILE A 3 -0.51 -11.25 9.70
C ILE A 3 -0.32 -11.37 8.19
N ARG A 4 0.93 -11.42 7.74
CA ARG A 4 1.28 -11.87 6.38
C ARG A 4 2.06 -13.18 6.50
N ASP A 5 1.58 -14.18 5.71
CA ASP A 5 2.22 -15.46 5.40
C ASP A 5 2.35 -16.53 6.50
N SER A 6 1.83 -17.70 6.16
CA SER A 6 2.09 -19.07 6.65
C SER A 6 2.82 -19.20 7.99
N ASN A 7 2.12 -19.52 9.06
CA ASN A 7 2.60 -19.76 10.42
C ASN A 7 2.93 -18.50 11.23
N ILE A 8 1.92 -17.87 11.79
CA ILE A 8 2.15 -16.76 12.72
C ILE A 8 2.03 -17.27 14.14
N CYS A 9 3.15 -17.14 14.87
CA CYS A 9 3.17 -17.24 16.31
C CYS A 9 2.84 -15.87 16.90
N VAL A 10 1.71 -15.74 17.58
CA VAL A 10 1.40 -14.57 18.39
C VAL A 10 1.93 -14.83 19.79
N SER A 11 2.93 -14.07 20.20
CA SER A 11 3.40 -14.09 21.59
C SER A 11 2.50 -13.22 22.47
N ASN A 12 1.97 -13.77 23.54
CA ASN A 12 1.33 -13.00 24.59
C ASN A 12 2.42 -12.28 25.37
N LEU A 13 2.45 -10.95 25.29
CA LEU A 13 3.45 -10.10 25.95
C LEU A 13 3.45 -10.21 27.47
N LYS A 14 2.36 -10.70 28.10
CA LYS A 14 2.25 -10.82 29.56
C LYS A 14 2.74 -12.14 30.11
N ASN A 15 2.72 -13.24 29.35
CA ASN A 15 2.94 -14.58 29.91
C ASN A 15 3.98 -15.43 29.15
N ASN A 16 4.74 -14.91 28.24
CA ASN A 16 5.73 -15.65 27.43
C ASN A 16 5.19 -16.91 26.69
N HIS A 17 3.89 -16.97 26.41
CA HIS A 17 3.29 -18.06 25.66
C HIS A 17 3.10 -17.67 24.21
N SER A 18 3.56 -18.51 23.30
CA SER A 18 3.34 -18.36 21.86
C SER A 18 2.18 -19.24 21.40
N TYR A 19 1.26 -18.67 20.62
CA TYR A 19 0.16 -19.40 20.00
C TYR A 19 0.31 -19.36 18.49
N CYS A 20 0.07 -20.46 17.80
CA CYS A 20 0.23 -20.57 16.38
C CYS A 20 -1.13 -20.56 15.68
N LEU A 21 -1.32 -19.61 14.77
CA LEU A 21 -2.41 -19.63 13.80
C LEU A 21 -1.88 -20.24 12.51
N LYS A 22 -2.48 -21.35 12.06
CA LYS A 22 -2.15 -21.97 10.79
C LYS A 22 -3.10 -21.52 9.71
N TYR A 23 -2.54 -21.14 8.57
CA TYR A 23 -3.28 -20.87 7.34
C TYR A 23 -3.10 -22.04 6.38
N GLU A 24 -4.18 -22.69 5.99
CA GLU A 24 -4.16 -23.75 5.01
C GLU A 24 -4.97 -23.33 3.78
N HIS A 25 -4.33 -23.22 2.61
CA HIS A 25 -4.96 -23.03 1.31
C HIS A 25 -5.98 -21.87 1.21
N LEU A 26 -5.68 -20.73 1.83
CA LEU A 26 -6.47 -19.51 1.74
C LEU A 26 -5.98 -18.63 0.60
N VAL A 27 -6.86 -18.39 -0.37
CA VAL A 27 -6.71 -17.29 -1.32
C VAL A 27 -7.45 -16.09 -0.73
N TYR A 28 -6.71 -15.26 0.00
CA TYR A 28 -7.26 -14.06 0.60
C TYR A 28 -7.61 -13.00 -0.44
N ASP A 29 -8.74 -12.32 -0.17
CA ASP A 29 -8.83 -10.91 -0.54
C ASP A 29 -7.80 -10.16 0.32
N LYS A 30 -6.94 -9.33 -0.29
CA LYS A 30 -5.76 -8.68 0.33
C LYS A 30 -6.10 -7.79 1.54
N HIS A 31 -7.38 -7.60 1.82
CA HIS A 31 -7.93 -6.64 2.79
C HIS A 31 -8.53 -7.29 4.02
N GLU A 32 -8.54 -8.63 4.09
CA GLU A 32 -9.06 -9.36 5.23
C GLU A 32 -7.92 -9.93 6.08
N HIS A 33 -7.89 -9.57 7.37
CA HIS A 33 -6.89 -10.04 8.32
C HIS A 33 -7.54 -10.68 9.54
N PHE A 34 -7.02 -11.82 9.95
CA PHE A 34 -7.37 -12.42 11.23
C PHE A 34 -6.35 -12.02 12.27
N TYR A 35 -6.81 -11.71 13.47
CA TYR A 35 -5.91 -11.46 14.57
C TYR A 35 -6.44 -11.99 15.89
N LEU A 36 -5.52 -12.19 16.82
CA LEU A 36 -5.80 -12.52 18.20
C LEU A 36 -5.68 -11.26 19.04
N SER A 37 -6.64 -11.05 19.94
CA SER A 37 -6.62 -9.97 20.90
C SER A 37 -7.06 -10.48 22.27
N GLU A 38 -6.45 -9.99 23.33
CA GLU A 38 -6.92 -10.21 24.70
C GLU A 38 -8.18 -9.39 25.01
N VAL A 39 -8.43 -8.34 24.23
CA VAL A 39 -9.56 -7.43 24.37
C VAL A 39 -10.23 -7.26 23.02
N GLY A 40 -11.53 -7.53 22.94
CA GLY A 40 -12.27 -7.35 21.70
C GLY A 40 -13.77 -7.37 21.89
N HIS A 41 -14.49 -6.77 20.96
CA HIS A 41 -15.94 -6.82 20.90
C HIS A 41 -16.39 -8.03 20.08
N LEU A 42 -17.43 -8.71 20.58
CA LEU A 42 -18.02 -9.92 19.96
C LEU A 42 -18.64 -9.73 18.59
N ASN A 43 -18.83 -8.50 18.12
CA ASN A 43 -19.61 -8.27 16.89
C ASN A 43 -19.01 -9.00 15.67
N GLU A 44 -17.70 -9.19 15.62
CA GLU A 44 -17.01 -9.78 14.47
C GLU A 44 -16.10 -10.97 14.82
N GLY A 45 -16.05 -11.40 16.09
CA GLY A 45 -15.16 -12.45 16.56
C GLY A 45 -15.82 -13.51 17.44
N VAL A 46 -15.01 -14.45 17.88
CA VAL A 46 -15.34 -15.51 18.83
C VAL A 46 -14.30 -15.57 19.94
N TYR A 47 -14.70 -16.03 21.12
CA TYR A 47 -13.79 -16.25 22.24
C TYR A 47 -13.19 -17.66 22.19
N VAL A 48 -11.88 -17.76 22.25
CA VAL A 48 -11.15 -19.03 22.25
C VAL A 48 -10.28 -19.16 23.50
N SER A 49 -10.12 -20.38 23.99
CA SER A 49 -9.24 -20.71 25.10
C SER A 49 -7.90 -21.23 24.59
N LYS A 50 -6.95 -21.43 25.50
CA LYS A 50 -5.64 -22.01 25.18
C LYS A 50 -5.74 -23.41 24.56
N GLU A 51 -6.76 -24.17 24.94
CA GLU A 51 -7.00 -25.53 24.48
C GLU A 51 -7.52 -25.62 23.04
N ASP A 52 -8.05 -24.50 22.52
CA ASP A 52 -8.53 -24.42 21.14
C ASP A 52 -7.39 -24.27 20.12
N PHE A 53 -6.17 -24.03 20.57
CA PHE A 53 -5.02 -23.88 19.68
C PHE A 53 -4.35 -25.21 19.32
N PRO A 54 -3.80 -25.34 18.10
CA PRO A 54 -3.69 -24.31 17.07
C PRO A 54 -5.04 -23.98 16.42
N ILE A 55 -5.30 -22.69 16.21
CA ILE A 55 -6.43 -22.24 15.40
C ILE A 55 -6.01 -22.34 13.92
N THR A 56 -6.84 -23.00 13.13
CA THR A 56 -6.64 -23.13 11.68
C THR A 56 -7.62 -22.26 10.93
N ILE A 57 -7.13 -21.49 9.97
CA ILE A 57 -7.95 -20.71 9.05
C ILE A 57 -7.76 -21.31 7.66
N ARG A 58 -8.85 -21.71 7.05
CA ARG A 58 -8.88 -22.37 5.74
C ARG A 58 -10.07 -21.95 4.90
N SER A 59 -10.06 -22.27 3.62
CA SER A 59 -11.23 -22.12 2.76
C SER A 59 -12.35 -23.10 3.12
N ALA A 60 -13.58 -22.70 2.83
CA ALA A 60 -14.76 -23.57 3.01
C ALA A 60 -14.65 -24.84 2.17
N ARG A 61 -15.12 -25.97 2.73
CA ARG A 61 -15.11 -27.29 2.10
C ARG A 61 -16.54 -27.86 2.02
N PRO A 62 -16.85 -28.72 1.05
CA PRO A 62 -18.09 -29.46 1.05
C PRO A 62 -18.24 -30.27 2.35
N GLY A 63 -19.42 -30.16 2.95
CA GLY A 63 -19.70 -30.87 4.22
C GLY A 63 -19.49 -30.04 5.49
N ASP A 64 -18.87 -28.89 5.41
CA ASP A 64 -18.64 -27.99 6.55
C ASP A 64 -19.95 -27.64 7.28
N VAL A 65 -19.93 -27.78 8.61
CA VAL A 65 -21.06 -27.47 9.49
C VAL A 65 -20.62 -26.62 10.68
N ILE A 66 -21.49 -25.73 11.13
CA ILE A 66 -21.26 -24.91 12.33
C ILE A 66 -22.46 -25.02 13.28
N VAL A 67 -22.20 -25.10 14.58
CA VAL A 67 -23.23 -25.14 15.62
C VAL A 67 -23.56 -23.70 16.04
N THR A 68 -24.78 -23.29 15.79
CA THR A 68 -25.31 -21.96 16.14
C THR A 68 -26.38 -22.04 17.21
N ALA A 69 -26.84 -20.90 17.72
CA ALA A 69 -28.00 -20.87 18.64
C ALA A 69 -29.27 -21.47 18.03
N GLY A 70 -29.40 -21.49 16.70
CA GLY A 70 -30.49 -22.12 15.96
C GLY A 70 -30.22 -23.56 15.52
N GLY A 71 -29.23 -24.24 16.11
CA GLY A 71 -28.82 -25.62 15.79
C GLY A 71 -27.69 -25.70 14.78
N THR A 72 -27.38 -26.92 14.36
CA THR A 72 -26.30 -27.17 13.37
C THR A 72 -26.73 -26.77 11.98
N LYS A 73 -25.90 -25.93 11.32
CA LYS A 73 -26.13 -25.44 9.96
C LYS A 73 -24.98 -25.81 9.04
N LYS A 74 -25.31 -26.21 7.80
CA LYS A 74 -24.32 -26.39 6.75
C LYS A 74 -23.79 -25.01 6.29
N VAL A 75 -22.47 -24.85 6.18
CA VAL A 75 -21.85 -23.62 5.70
C VAL A 75 -22.33 -23.26 4.29
N SER A 76 -22.49 -24.25 3.42
CA SER A 76 -23.06 -24.05 2.08
C SER A 76 -24.48 -23.44 2.10
N ARG A 77 -25.28 -23.77 3.13
CA ARG A 77 -26.62 -23.18 3.31
C ARG A 77 -26.52 -21.73 3.78
N LEU A 78 -25.59 -21.41 4.69
CA LEU A 78 -25.32 -20.03 5.10
C LEU A 78 -24.96 -19.14 3.91
N PHE A 79 -24.15 -19.63 2.96
CA PHE A 79 -23.81 -18.89 1.75
C PHE A 79 -25.03 -18.57 0.89
N ILE A 80 -25.97 -19.53 0.77
CA ILE A 80 -27.19 -19.32 -0.01
C ILE A 80 -28.11 -18.32 0.70
N ASP A 81 -28.36 -18.50 1.98
CA ASP A 81 -29.26 -17.65 2.76
C ASP A 81 -28.77 -16.20 2.82
N ASN A 82 -27.45 -15.99 2.82
CA ASN A 82 -26.83 -14.66 2.80
C ASN A 82 -26.46 -14.16 1.39
N LYS A 83 -26.94 -14.84 0.32
CA LYS A 83 -26.76 -14.46 -1.07
C LYS A 83 -25.30 -14.31 -1.50
N ILE A 84 -24.38 -15.09 -0.91
CA ILE A 84 -22.96 -15.04 -1.27
C ILE A 84 -22.78 -15.57 -2.70
N PRO A 85 -22.11 -14.82 -3.62
CA PRO A 85 -21.84 -15.27 -4.97
C PRO A 85 -21.04 -16.58 -5.02
N LYS A 86 -21.32 -17.46 -5.99
CA LYS A 86 -20.62 -18.76 -6.13
C LYS A 86 -19.09 -18.59 -6.20
N SER A 87 -18.62 -17.58 -6.91
CA SER A 87 -17.19 -17.29 -7.09
C SER A 87 -16.44 -16.96 -5.78
N LYS A 88 -17.17 -16.58 -4.72
CA LYS A 88 -16.57 -16.26 -3.42
C LYS A 88 -16.67 -17.42 -2.42
N ARG A 89 -17.52 -18.44 -2.67
CA ARG A 89 -17.79 -19.49 -1.67
C ARG A 89 -16.60 -20.40 -1.43
N ASP A 90 -15.87 -20.76 -2.48
CA ASP A 90 -14.74 -21.70 -2.41
C ASP A 90 -13.49 -21.05 -1.76
N THR A 91 -13.46 -19.73 -1.67
CA THR A 91 -12.38 -18.96 -1.03
C THR A 91 -12.80 -18.37 0.32
N TRP A 92 -14.06 -18.57 0.74
CA TRP A 92 -14.54 -17.99 1.98
C TRP A 92 -13.81 -18.56 3.20
N PRO A 93 -13.30 -17.70 4.10
CA PRO A 93 -12.53 -18.16 5.25
C PRO A 93 -13.41 -18.87 6.27
N ILE A 94 -12.89 -19.96 6.83
CA ILE A 94 -13.45 -20.74 7.90
C ILE A 94 -12.41 -20.82 9.00
N VAL A 95 -12.83 -20.61 10.24
CA VAL A 95 -11.95 -20.71 11.41
C VAL A 95 -12.29 -21.97 12.20
N GLU A 96 -11.31 -22.84 12.39
CA GLU A 96 -11.39 -24.08 13.14
C GLU A 96 -10.52 -24.04 14.39
N ASN A 97 -10.95 -24.73 15.44
CA ASN A 97 -10.10 -25.00 16.61
C ASN A 97 -9.20 -26.24 16.37
N SER A 98 -8.37 -26.57 17.38
CA SER A 98 -7.45 -27.72 17.35
C SER A 98 -8.13 -29.08 17.09
N GLN A 99 -9.43 -29.18 17.34
CA GLN A 99 -10.22 -30.40 17.16
C GLN A 99 -10.93 -30.44 15.78
N GLY A 100 -10.70 -29.48 14.91
CA GLY A 100 -11.35 -29.35 13.61
C GLY A 100 -12.80 -28.88 13.68
N MET A 101 -13.23 -28.33 14.82
CA MET A 101 -14.57 -27.76 14.97
C MET A 101 -14.59 -26.35 14.39
N ILE A 102 -15.55 -26.06 13.53
CA ILE A 102 -15.75 -24.69 13.00
C ILE A 102 -16.30 -23.80 14.10
N ILE A 103 -15.54 -22.79 14.47
CA ILE A 103 -15.86 -21.83 15.54
C ILE A 103 -16.36 -20.50 14.99
N LEU A 104 -15.93 -20.12 13.75
CA LEU A 104 -16.35 -18.89 13.11
C LEU A 104 -16.43 -19.07 11.59
N VAL A 105 -17.52 -18.61 11.01
CA VAL A 105 -17.67 -18.30 9.58
C VAL A 105 -17.83 -16.79 9.51
N PRO A 106 -16.76 -16.04 9.20
CA PRO A 106 -16.74 -14.58 9.28
C PRO A 106 -17.93 -13.94 8.58
N HIS A 107 -18.52 -12.93 9.21
CA HIS A 107 -19.73 -12.20 8.79
C HIS A 107 -21.01 -13.01 8.68
N LEU A 108 -20.97 -14.35 8.81
CA LEU A 108 -22.13 -15.21 8.56
C LEU A 108 -22.62 -15.96 9.79
N ALA A 109 -21.73 -16.56 10.57
CA ALA A 109 -22.12 -17.36 11.73
C ALA A 109 -20.98 -17.53 12.74
N LYS A 110 -21.37 -17.67 14.01
CA LYS A 110 -20.49 -17.98 15.14
C LYS A 110 -20.98 -19.24 15.84
N ASN A 111 -20.04 -20.06 16.31
CA ASN A 111 -20.37 -21.21 17.11
C ASN A 111 -20.86 -20.77 18.48
N ILE A 112 -21.99 -21.33 18.93
CA ILE A 112 -22.65 -20.96 20.19
C ILE A 112 -21.73 -21.15 21.40
N GLY A 113 -20.87 -22.16 21.39
CA GLY A 113 -19.93 -22.46 22.48
C GLY A 113 -18.83 -21.40 22.64
N TYR A 114 -18.68 -20.48 21.65
CA TYR A 114 -17.63 -19.50 21.57
C TYR A 114 -18.13 -18.05 21.64
N LEU A 115 -19.38 -17.85 22.11
CA LEU A 115 -20.01 -16.53 22.22
C LEU A 115 -19.75 -15.83 23.56
N TYR A 116 -19.34 -16.58 24.60
CA TYR A 116 -19.23 -16.07 25.96
C TYR A 116 -17.80 -16.04 26.45
N SER A 117 -17.43 -14.93 27.09
CA SER A 117 -16.14 -14.77 27.74
C SER A 117 -15.99 -15.72 28.93
N LYS A 118 -14.83 -16.38 29.03
CA LYS A 118 -14.37 -17.18 30.17
C LYS A 118 -13.03 -16.64 30.64
N PRO A 119 -12.54 -16.89 31.86
CA PRO A 119 -11.19 -16.46 32.26
C PRO A 119 -10.11 -17.01 31.32
N ASN A 120 -9.08 -16.20 31.05
CA ASN A 120 -7.94 -16.55 30.17
C ASN A 120 -8.30 -16.81 28.69
N ILE A 121 -9.00 -15.89 28.09
CA ILE A 121 -9.56 -16.01 26.75
C ILE A 121 -8.97 -15.01 25.76
N TYR A 122 -8.89 -15.47 24.53
CA TYR A 122 -8.51 -14.68 23.38
C TYR A 122 -9.71 -14.46 22.47
N VAL A 123 -9.71 -13.37 21.74
CA VAL A 123 -10.70 -13.11 20.69
C VAL A 123 -10.05 -13.35 19.34
N VAL A 124 -10.63 -14.25 18.55
CA VAL A 124 -10.30 -14.40 17.13
C VAL A 124 -11.34 -13.65 16.36
N LYS A 125 -10.94 -12.65 15.60
CA LYS A 125 -11.83 -11.91 14.73
C LYS A 125 -11.21 -11.65 13.37
N LEU A 126 -12.08 -11.50 12.38
CA LEU A 126 -11.74 -10.97 11.07
C LEU A 126 -11.94 -9.46 11.10
N GLU A 127 -10.94 -8.70 10.77
CA GLU A 127 -11.09 -7.29 10.42
C GLU A 127 -10.90 -7.10 8.93
N THR A 128 -11.92 -6.56 8.30
CA THR A 128 -11.79 -5.99 6.97
C THR A 128 -11.22 -4.59 7.11
N TYR A 129 -9.97 -4.44 6.79
CA TYR A 129 -9.41 -3.12 6.56
C TYR A 129 -9.83 -2.68 5.17
N THR A 130 -10.90 -1.93 5.08
CA THR A 130 -11.07 -1.02 3.93
C THR A 130 -9.95 -0.02 4.03
N THR A 131 -8.81 -0.34 3.44
CA THR A 131 -7.77 0.67 3.28
C THR A 131 -8.40 1.81 2.48
N ARG A 132 -8.14 3.05 2.87
CA ARG A 132 -8.57 4.23 2.08
C ARG A 132 -8.16 4.13 0.60
N SER A 133 -7.22 3.24 0.27
CA SER A 133 -6.79 2.91 -1.09
C SER A 133 -7.89 2.30 -1.97
N GLU A 134 -8.97 1.77 -1.39
CA GLU A 134 -10.04 1.08 -2.12
C GLU A 134 -11.30 1.88 -2.27
N ILE A 135 -11.47 2.92 -1.47
CA ILE A 135 -12.56 3.86 -1.66
C ILE A 135 -12.13 4.83 -2.75
N MET A 136 -12.50 4.51 -3.98
CA MET A 136 -12.32 5.43 -5.09
C MET A 136 -13.07 6.74 -4.78
N HIS A 137 -12.35 7.85 -4.78
CA HIS A 137 -12.95 9.16 -4.55
C HIS A 137 -14.01 9.44 -5.63
N LYS A 138 -15.12 10.09 -5.27
CA LYS A 138 -16.26 10.35 -6.16
C LYS A 138 -15.89 11.08 -7.46
N ASP A 139 -14.84 11.89 -7.44
CA ASP A 139 -14.36 12.68 -8.59
C ASP A 139 -13.37 11.89 -9.47
N ILE A 140 -13.01 10.68 -9.07
CA ILE A 140 -12.12 9.80 -9.85
C ILE A 140 -12.97 8.95 -10.80
N LYS A 141 -12.54 8.89 -12.07
CA LYS A 141 -13.16 8.07 -13.10
C LYS A 141 -12.77 6.60 -12.94
N GLU A 142 -11.49 6.36 -12.73
CA GLU A 142 -10.89 5.04 -12.50
C GLU A 142 -9.57 5.15 -11.75
N ILE A 143 -9.20 4.11 -11.03
CA ILE A 143 -7.87 3.98 -10.40
C ILE A 143 -6.95 3.40 -11.46
N LEU A 144 -5.99 4.20 -11.90
CA LEU A 144 -5.00 3.80 -12.91
C LEU A 144 -3.90 2.92 -12.30
N ILE A 145 -3.43 3.29 -11.08
CA ILE A 145 -2.37 2.57 -10.37
C ILE A 145 -2.73 2.54 -8.88
N SER A 146 -2.85 1.36 -8.32
CA SER A 146 -3.15 1.19 -6.89
C SER A 146 -1.95 1.46 -6.00
N GLY A 147 -2.17 1.76 -4.72
CA GLY A 147 -1.10 1.92 -3.73
C GLY A 147 -0.20 0.70 -3.61
N ASP A 148 -0.77 -0.51 -3.68
CA ASP A 148 0.00 -1.76 -3.66
C ASP A 148 0.93 -1.89 -4.88
N GLN A 149 0.46 -1.49 -6.06
CA GLN A 149 1.29 -1.49 -7.27
C GLN A 149 2.44 -0.48 -7.13
N ILE A 150 2.18 0.70 -6.56
CA ILE A 150 3.21 1.71 -6.29
C ILE A 150 4.25 1.16 -5.31
N SER A 151 3.81 0.58 -4.20
CA SER A 151 4.72 0.00 -3.20
C SER A 151 5.59 -1.13 -3.77
N ALA A 152 4.98 -2.03 -4.57
CA ALA A 152 5.71 -3.10 -5.27
C ALA A 152 6.75 -2.54 -6.25
N LYS A 153 6.39 -1.48 -7.00
CA LYS A 153 7.30 -0.82 -7.94
C LYS A 153 8.43 -0.08 -7.22
N CYS A 154 8.15 0.57 -6.08
CA CYS A 154 9.18 1.19 -5.26
C CYS A 154 10.22 0.17 -4.76
N LYS A 155 9.77 -1.04 -4.39
CA LYS A 155 10.68 -2.13 -4.01
C LYS A 155 11.57 -2.58 -5.17
N GLU A 156 11.00 -2.69 -6.38
CA GLU A 156 11.75 -3.03 -7.60
C GLU A 156 12.79 -1.94 -7.92
N LEU A 157 12.37 -0.67 -7.92
CA LEU A 157 13.25 0.47 -8.18
C LEU A 157 14.34 0.59 -7.12
N GLY A 158 14.00 0.38 -5.84
CA GLY A 158 14.98 0.41 -4.75
C GLY A 158 16.11 -0.58 -4.98
N ALA A 159 15.80 -1.81 -5.35
CA ALA A 159 16.83 -2.83 -5.64
C ALA A 159 17.74 -2.45 -6.84
N ILE A 160 17.20 -1.80 -7.87
CA ILE A 160 17.98 -1.31 -9.02
C ILE A 160 18.90 -0.15 -8.60
N ILE A 161 18.35 0.80 -7.84
CA ILE A 161 19.08 1.98 -7.35
C ILE A 161 20.21 1.54 -6.40
N ASP A 162 19.94 0.65 -5.45
CA ASP A 162 20.94 0.10 -4.53
C ASP A 162 22.15 -0.50 -5.28
N LYS A 163 21.88 -1.25 -6.35
CA LYS A 163 22.92 -1.83 -7.19
C LYS A 163 23.76 -0.76 -7.90
N ASP A 164 23.13 0.28 -8.43
CA ASP A 164 23.80 1.35 -9.18
C ASP A 164 24.65 2.26 -8.27
N TYR A 165 24.27 2.35 -7.02
CA TYR A 165 24.92 3.20 -6.02
C TYR A 165 25.66 2.39 -4.93
N GLU A 166 25.98 1.12 -5.20
CA GLU A 166 26.71 0.29 -4.24
C GLU A 166 28.00 0.96 -3.79
N GLY A 167 28.18 1.09 -2.46
CA GLY A 167 29.35 1.74 -1.85
C GLY A 167 29.43 3.27 -2.01
N LYS A 168 28.32 3.92 -2.40
CA LYS A 168 28.25 5.39 -2.57
C LYS A 168 27.18 5.98 -1.65
N GLU A 169 27.41 7.21 -1.22
CA GLU A 169 26.38 8.05 -0.61
C GLU A 169 25.55 8.73 -1.70
N VAL A 170 24.26 8.89 -1.46
CA VAL A 170 23.31 9.51 -2.40
C VAL A 170 22.48 10.57 -1.70
N LEU A 171 22.44 11.78 -2.27
CA LEU A 171 21.52 12.82 -1.87
C LEU A 171 20.22 12.66 -2.68
N LEU A 172 19.13 12.28 -1.99
CA LEU A 172 17.78 12.29 -2.57
C LEU A 172 17.25 13.71 -2.55
N VAL A 173 16.89 14.24 -3.72
CA VAL A 173 16.32 15.58 -3.87
C VAL A 173 14.88 15.46 -4.36
N GLY A 174 13.92 15.68 -3.45
CA GLY A 174 12.50 15.71 -3.79
C GLY A 174 12.05 17.06 -4.32
N LEU A 175 11.36 17.10 -5.46
CA LEU A 175 10.75 18.34 -5.95
C LEU A 175 9.35 18.53 -5.34
N LEU A 176 9.22 19.58 -4.53
CA LEU A 176 7.98 19.88 -3.77
C LEU A 176 6.89 20.39 -4.71
N LYS A 177 5.63 20.01 -4.49
CA LYS A 177 5.08 19.21 -3.36
C LYS A 177 4.81 17.75 -3.75
N GLY A 178 4.68 17.45 -5.04
CA GLY A 178 4.15 16.19 -5.56
C GLY A 178 5.02 14.98 -5.26
N SER A 179 6.35 15.14 -5.27
CA SER A 179 7.29 14.04 -5.04
C SER A 179 7.26 13.43 -3.64
N VAL A 180 6.69 14.14 -2.64
CA VAL A 180 6.80 13.77 -1.21
C VAL A 180 6.30 12.34 -0.91
N PRO A 181 5.09 11.91 -1.34
CA PRO A 181 4.64 10.55 -1.07
C PRO A 181 5.50 9.48 -1.74
N PHE A 182 5.92 9.73 -2.99
CA PHE A 182 6.76 8.79 -3.73
C PHE A 182 8.15 8.66 -3.10
N MET A 183 8.78 9.76 -2.73
CA MET A 183 10.08 9.76 -2.07
C MET A 183 10.03 9.02 -0.73
N ALA A 184 8.98 9.27 0.08
CA ALA A 184 8.77 8.58 1.35
C ALA A 184 8.54 7.07 1.18
N GLU A 185 7.85 6.64 0.12
CA GLU A 185 7.65 5.23 -0.16
C GLU A 185 8.91 4.56 -0.67
N LEU A 186 9.57 5.16 -1.67
CA LEU A 186 10.79 4.63 -2.29
C LEU A 186 11.90 4.44 -1.26
N SER A 187 12.09 5.41 -0.37
CA SER A 187 13.16 5.37 0.65
C SER A 187 13.07 4.20 1.61
N LYS A 188 11.90 3.62 1.83
CA LYS A 188 11.73 2.41 2.66
C LYS A 188 12.44 1.17 2.09
N TYR A 189 12.75 1.19 0.81
CA TYR A 189 13.33 0.07 0.07
C TYR A 189 14.76 0.32 -0.38
N LEU A 190 15.37 1.43 0.03
CA LEU A 190 16.77 1.74 -0.22
C LEU A 190 17.63 1.25 0.96
N ASN A 191 18.66 0.47 0.65
CA ASN A 191 19.72 0.07 1.60
C ASN A 191 20.98 0.96 1.43
N THR A 192 21.09 1.68 0.33
CA THR A 192 22.13 2.67 0.07
C THR A 192 22.10 3.76 1.14
N ASP A 193 23.27 4.29 1.53
CA ASP A 193 23.35 5.43 2.44
C ASP A 193 22.80 6.68 1.78
N VAL A 194 21.66 7.15 2.30
CA VAL A 194 20.91 8.26 1.68
C VAL A 194 20.70 9.42 2.65
N THR A 195 20.88 10.62 2.14
CA THR A 195 20.46 11.88 2.79
C THR A 195 19.32 12.50 2.00
N PHE A 196 18.54 13.37 2.64
CA PHE A 196 17.32 13.92 2.06
C PHE A 196 17.40 15.43 2.02
N ASP A 197 17.03 16.01 0.89
CA ASP A 197 16.76 17.44 0.77
C ASP A 197 15.61 17.69 -0.21
N TYR A 198 15.08 18.89 -0.21
CA TYR A 198 13.92 19.25 -1.01
C TYR A 198 14.11 20.58 -1.70
N MET A 199 13.64 20.67 -2.95
CA MET A 199 13.55 21.93 -3.69
C MET A 199 12.10 22.27 -4.01
N ASN A 200 11.79 23.57 -4.02
CA ASN A 200 10.54 24.06 -4.58
C ASN A 200 10.86 24.93 -5.80
N VAL A 201 10.51 24.42 -6.95
CA VAL A 201 10.80 25.07 -8.23
C VAL A 201 9.51 25.20 -9.05
N SER A 202 9.41 26.27 -9.82
CA SER A 202 8.34 26.44 -10.80
C SER A 202 8.94 26.95 -12.11
N SER A 203 8.39 26.49 -13.23
CA SER A 203 8.68 27.08 -14.54
C SER A 203 7.72 28.23 -14.77
N TYR A 204 8.26 29.42 -15.06
CA TYR A 204 7.44 30.58 -15.40
C TYR A 204 6.96 30.46 -16.86
N GLU A 205 5.67 30.63 -17.08
CA GLU A 205 5.03 30.71 -18.39
C GLU A 205 4.91 32.18 -18.82
N GLY A 206 6.02 32.84 -19.08
CA GLY A 206 6.03 34.18 -19.65
C GLY A 206 6.66 34.16 -21.06
N VAL A 207 6.20 35.07 -21.92
CA VAL A 207 6.52 35.09 -23.37
C VAL A 207 8.02 35.24 -23.68
N GLU A 208 8.87 35.63 -22.72
CA GLU A 208 10.30 35.91 -22.96
C GLU A 208 11.31 35.26 -21.99
N SER A 209 10.94 34.50 -20.99
CA SER A 209 11.93 33.89 -20.10
C SER A 209 11.77 32.41 -19.86
N LYS A 210 12.78 31.65 -20.30
CA LYS A 210 12.97 30.20 -20.01
C LYS A 210 13.52 29.98 -18.60
N THR A 211 13.21 30.84 -17.63
CA THR A 211 13.89 30.85 -16.32
C THR A 211 13.16 29.97 -15.30
N LEU A 212 13.90 29.01 -14.74
CA LEU A 212 13.48 28.28 -13.58
C LEU A 212 13.42 29.22 -12.37
N VAL A 213 12.28 29.30 -11.69
CA VAL A 213 12.14 30.06 -10.44
C VAL A 213 12.32 29.10 -9.28
N VAL A 214 13.40 29.30 -8.54
CA VAL A 214 13.66 28.54 -7.30
C VAL A 214 12.99 29.27 -6.14
N LYS A 215 11.88 28.72 -5.62
CA LYS A 215 11.16 29.27 -4.47
C LYS A 215 11.79 28.83 -3.14
N GLN A 216 12.33 27.62 -3.12
CA GLN A 216 13.11 27.07 -2.00
C GLN A 216 14.25 26.27 -2.58
N ASP A 217 15.47 26.63 -2.20
CA ASP A 217 16.69 25.94 -2.62
C ASP A 217 17.07 24.84 -1.61
N LEU A 218 18.03 24.00 -2.03
CA LEU A 218 18.63 22.99 -1.18
C LEU A 218 19.35 23.64 0.00
N LYS A 219 19.34 22.97 1.13
CA LYS A 219 20.14 23.34 2.30
C LYS A 219 21.58 22.88 2.17
N GLU A 220 21.76 21.73 1.53
CA GLU A 220 23.04 21.08 1.37
C GLU A 220 23.78 21.55 0.10
N ASP A 221 25.10 21.71 0.21
CA ASP A 221 25.94 21.85 -0.98
C ASP A 221 26.00 20.52 -1.73
N VAL A 222 25.74 20.55 -3.02
CA VAL A 222 25.74 19.39 -3.90
C VAL A 222 27.10 19.10 -4.54
N SER A 223 28.08 19.95 -4.34
CA SER A 223 29.42 19.80 -4.93
C SER A 223 30.03 18.45 -4.52
N GLY A 224 30.41 17.65 -5.53
CA GLY A 224 30.98 16.32 -5.33
C GLY A 224 29.99 15.22 -4.90
N LYS A 225 28.70 15.53 -4.66
CA LYS A 225 27.68 14.54 -4.26
C LYS A 225 27.05 13.83 -5.45
N ASN A 226 26.64 12.58 -5.24
CA ASN A 226 25.75 11.89 -6.17
C ASN A 226 24.32 12.28 -5.84
N VAL A 227 23.63 12.88 -6.78
CA VAL A 227 22.26 13.37 -6.59
C VAL A 227 21.28 12.48 -7.33
N LEU A 228 20.21 12.06 -6.65
CA LEU A 228 19.06 11.40 -7.25
C LEU A 228 17.83 12.30 -7.08
N ILE A 229 17.40 12.93 -8.16
CA ILE A 229 16.16 13.72 -8.18
C ILE A 229 14.98 12.76 -8.14
N VAL A 230 14.05 13.00 -7.21
CA VAL A 230 12.81 12.24 -7.06
C VAL A 230 11.62 13.09 -7.47
N GLU A 231 10.84 12.60 -8.44
CA GLU A 231 9.71 13.31 -9.01
C GLU A 231 8.47 12.43 -9.10
N ASP A 232 7.30 13.02 -8.95
CA ASP A 232 6.02 12.32 -9.10
C ASP A 232 5.72 11.99 -10.56
N ILE A 233 5.92 12.94 -11.48
CA ILE A 233 5.62 12.77 -12.90
C ILE A 233 6.64 13.50 -13.80
N LEU A 234 7.13 12.78 -14.79
CA LEU A 234 7.85 13.34 -15.90
C LEU A 234 6.88 13.55 -17.07
N ASP A 235 6.33 14.78 -17.17
CA ASP A 235 5.40 15.19 -18.24
C ASP A 235 6.18 15.93 -19.34
N THR A 236 6.20 17.24 -19.38
CA THR A 236 6.91 18.03 -20.42
C THR A 236 8.43 17.90 -20.36
N GLY A 237 9.00 17.55 -19.22
CA GLY A 237 10.44 17.44 -18.96
C GLY A 237 11.15 18.76 -18.68
N LYS A 238 10.49 19.92 -18.88
CA LYS A 238 11.11 21.26 -18.77
C LYS A 238 11.70 21.52 -17.38
N THR A 239 10.96 21.26 -16.34
CA THR A 239 11.40 21.49 -14.95
C THR A 239 12.59 20.63 -14.60
N LEU A 240 12.50 19.33 -14.84
CA LEU A 240 13.56 18.37 -14.55
C LEU A 240 14.83 18.63 -15.34
N PHE A 241 14.72 19.00 -16.62
CA PHE A 241 15.86 19.40 -17.43
C PHE A 241 16.61 20.56 -16.79
N ASN A 242 15.90 21.63 -16.43
CA ASN A 242 16.52 22.81 -15.85
C ASN A 242 17.14 22.56 -14.47
N VAL A 243 16.45 21.75 -13.62
CA VAL A 243 16.98 21.35 -12.31
C VAL A 243 18.24 20.51 -12.47
N LYS A 244 18.24 19.51 -13.35
CA LYS A 244 19.42 18.67 -13.62
C LYS A 244 20.61 19.52 -14.07
N GLU A 245 20.42 20.43 -15.04
CA GLU A 245 21.47 21.34 -15.52
C GLU A 245 21.99 22.25 -14.40
N MET A 246 21.10 22.76 -13.55
CA MET A 246 21.49 23.61 -12.43
C MET A 246 22.36 22.85 -11.41
N LEU A 247 21.99 21.62 -11.06
CA LEU A 247 22.75 20.81 -10.10
C LEU A 247 24.12 20.39 -10.67
N LEU A 248 24.20 20.09 -11.97
CA LEU A 248 25.48 19.84 -12.66
C LEU A 248 26.37 21.06 -12.66
N LYS A 249 25.83 22.27 -12.91
CA LYS A 249 26.57 23.54 -12.80
C LYS A 249 27.08 23.84 -11.39
N ARG A 250 26.38 23.33 -10.36
CA ARG A 250 26.82 23.35 -8.97
C ARG A 250 27.86 22.27 -8.64
N LYS A 251 28.41 21.60 -9.66
CA LYS A 251 29.47 20.58 -9.54
C LYS A 251 29.03 19.31 -8.80
N ALA A 252 27.76 18.93 -8.87
CA ALA A 252 27.35 17.59 -8.46
C ALA A 252 28.17 16.52 -9.22
N ASN A 253 28.61 15.48 -8.55
CA ASN A 253 29.38 14.40 -9.14
C ASN A 253 28.56 13.62 -10.19
N SER A 254 27.30 13.36 -9.88
CA SER A 254 26.32 12.79 -10.78
C SER A 254 24.93 13.30 -10.47
N VAL A 255 24.06 13.39 -11.49
CA VAL A 255 22.65 13.72 -11.32
C VAL A 255 21.83 12.75 -12.13
N LYS A 256 21.16 11.82 -11.45
CA LYS A 256 20.17 10.91 -12.02
C LYS A 256 18.76 11.31 -11.59
N ILE A 257 17.76 10.77 -12.27
CA ILE A 257 16.33 11.06 -12.03
C ILE A 257 15.58 9.76 -11.86
N VAL A 258 14.78 9.67 -10.78
CA VAL A 258 13.74 8.67 -10.61
C VAL A 258 12.38 9.34 -10.64
N THR A 259 11.47 8.84 -11.48
CA THR A 259 10.10 9.34 -11.55
C THR A 259 9.10 8.20 -11.30
N MET A 260 8.03 8.50 -10.56
CA MET A 260 6.96 7.53 -10.38
C MET A 260 6.20 7.32 -11.69
N LEU A 261 5.87 8.41 -12.38
CA LEU A 261 5.11 8.38 -13.64
C LEU A 261 5.91 8.98 -14.78
N ASP A 262 5.85 8.34 -15.95
CA ASP A 262 6.40 8.85 -17.19
C ASP A 262 5.28 8.97 -18.23
N LYS A 263 5.01 10.22 -18.66
CA LYS A 263 3.99 10.57 -19.64
C LYS A 263 4.67 11.02 -20.93
N GLU A 264 5.09 10.06 -21.73
CA GLU A 264 5.90 10.31 -22.93
C GLU A 264 5.20 11.21 -23.98
N GLU A 265 3.87 11.08 -24.12
CA GLU A 265 3.08 11.86 -25.08
C GLU A 265 3.05 13.37 -24.78
N GLY A 266 3.28 13.77 -23.51
CA GLY A 266 3.36 15.17 -23.09
C GLY A 266 4.75 15.78 -23.26
N ARG A 267 5.75 15.02 -23.72
CA ARG A 267 7.16 15.42 -23.71
C ARG A 267 7.46 16.52 -24.71
N VAL A 268 8.01 17.62 -24.19
CA VAL A 268 8.44 18.80 -25.00
C VAL A 268 9.97 18.90 -25.04
N PHE A 269 10.63 18.50 -23.95
CA PHE A 269 12.09 18.47 -23.84
C PHE A 269 12.60 17.06 -24.06
N GLU A 270 13.64 16.90 -24.86
CA GLU A 270 14.30 15.61 -25.06
C GLU A 270 14.99 15.18 -23.76
N MET A 271 14.23 14.52 -22.89
CA MET A 271 14.65 14.08 -21.58
C MET A 271 14.08 12.72 -21.24
N LYS A 272 14.88 11.90 -20.59
CA LYS A 272 14.46 10.60 -20.02
C LYS A 272 14.87 10.54 -18.57
N ALA A 273 14.04 9.93 -17.74
CA ALA A 273 14.43 9.55 -16.40
C ALA A 273 15.32 8.30 -16.44
N ASP A 274 16.27 8.23 -15.51
CA ASP A 274 17.15 7.07 -15.36
C ASP A 274 16.39 5.85 -14.80
N TYR A 275 15.40 6.13 -13.96
CA TYR A 275 14.53 5.11 -13.37
C TYR A 275 13.07 5.54 -13.49
N VAL A 276 12.24 4.67 -14.03
CA VAL A 276 10.82 4.94 -14.31
C VAL A 276 9.94 3.90 -13.59
N GLY A 277 9.00 4.38 -12.82
CA GLY A 277 7.99 3.54 -12.18
C GLY A 277 7.00 2.99 -13.20
N PHE A 278 6.16 3.87 -13.72
CA PHE A 278 5.09 3.50 -14.65
C PHE A 278 5.03 4.45 -15.84
N LYS A 279 4.89 3.88 -17.03
CA LYS A 279 4.47 4.65 -18.21
C LYS A 279 2.97 4.79 -18.22
N ILE A 280 2.46 5.99 -18.41
CA ILE A 280 1.03 6.27 -18.40
C ILE A 280 0.58 6.95 -19.69
N PRO A 281 -0.70 6.77 -20.11
CA PRO A 281 -1.27 7.48 -21.25
C PRO A 281 -1.42 8.97 -20.96
N ASN A 282 -1.73 9.76 -22.01
CA ASN A 282 -2.02 11.17 -21.87
C ASN A 282 -3.39 11.42 -21.21
N ALA A 283 -3.47 11.18 -19.92
CA ALA A 283 -4.66 11.40 -19.10
C ALA A 283 -4.37 12.42 -17.99
N PHE A 284 -5.42 13.06 -17.48
CA PHE A 284 -5.30 13.94 -16.32
C PHE A 284 -5.37 13.10 -15.05
N VAL A 285 -4.22 12.93 -14.42
CA VAL A 285 -4.06 12.06 -13.25
C VAL A 285 -3.86 12.86 -11.98
N VAL A 286 -4.39 12.36 -10.87
CA VAL A 286 -4.26 12.91 -9.52
C VAL A 286 -4.04 11.80 -8.50
N GLY A 287 -3.61 12.19 -7.32
CA GLY A 287 -3.36 11.25 -6.21
C GLY A 287 -1.89 10.89 -6.08
N TYR A 288 -1.52 10.32 -4.95
CA TYR A 288 -0.16 9.95 -4.57
C TYR A 288 0.85 11.11 -4.74
N GLY A 289 0.46 12.31 -4.32
CA GLY A 289 1.24 13.55 -4.46
C GLY A 289 0.74 14.47 -5.57
N LEU A 290 0.26 13.93 -6.68
CA LEU A 290 -0.31 14.68 -7.80
C LEU A 290 -1.61 15.39 -7.41
N ASP A 291 -1.83 16.58 -7.95
CA ASP A 291 -2.97 17.41 -7.60
C ASP A 291 -3.75 17.99 -8.78
N PHE A 292 -4.92 18.49 -8.44
CA PHE A 292 -5.64 19.49 -9.18
C PHE A 292 -6.13 20.57 -8.19
N ASN A 293 -5.70 21.83 -8.38
CA ASN A 293 -6.00 22.95 -7.50
C ASN A 293 -5.68 22.65 -6.02
N GLU A 294 -4.49 22.12 -5.74
CA GLU A 294 -3.99 21.71 -4.41
C GLU A 294 -4.81 20.60 -3.74
N ARG A 295 -5.72 19.94 -4.45
CA ARG A 295 -6.54 18.82 -3.94
C ARG A 295 -6.04 17.48 -4.47
N TYR A 296 -6.49 16.40 -3.84
CA TYR A 296 -6.29 15.00 -4.22
C TYR A 296 -4.89 14.41 -3.92
N ARG A 297 -3.87 15.20 -3.52
CA ARG A 297 -2.52 14.69 -3.21
C ARG A 297 -2.52 13.55 -2.18
N GLN A 298 -3.51 13.53 -1.28
CA GLN A 298 -3.64 12.54 -0.20
C GLN A 298 -4.24 11.20 -0.65
N LEU A 299 -4.72 11.07 -1.88
CA LEU A 299 -5.26 9.80 -2.36
C LEU A 299 -4.14 8.76 -2.40
N PRO A 300 -4.35 7.54 -1.86
CA PRO A 300 -3.31 6.52 -1.74
C PRO A 300 -3.07 5.74 -3.04
N TYR A 301 -3.54 6.23 -4.16
CA TYR A 301 -3.44 5.68 -5.51
C TYR A 301 -3.31 6.81 -6.53
N VAL A 302 -2.94 6.46 -7.76
CA VAL A 302 -3.05 7.37 -8.91
C VAL A 302 -4.35 7.07 -9.64
N GLY A 303 -5.19 8.09 -9.80
CA GLY A 303 -6.48 7.97 -10.48
C GLY A 303 -6.65 9.00 -11.60
N ILE A 304 -7.46 8.67 -12.59
CA ILE A 304 -7.87 9.60 -13.65
C ILE A 304 -9.00 10.47 -13.12
N LEU A 305 -8.81 11.80 -13.14
CA LEU A 305 -9.83 12.76 -12.72
C LEU A 305 -10.97 12.80 -13.76
N LYS A 306 -12.22 12.90 -13.30
CA LYS A 306 -13.38 13.08 -14.18
C LYS A 306 -13.30 14.43 -14.91
N GLU A 307 -13.69 14.46 -16.16
CA GLU A 307 -13.62 15.66 -17.00
C GLU A 307 -14.46 16.81 -16.44
N ASP A 308 -15.61 16.53 -15.84
CA ASP A 308 -16.49 17.50 -15.20
C ASP A 308 -15.83 18.27 -14.03
N CYS A 309 -14.67 17.80 -13.56
CA CYS A 309 -13.95 18.46 -12.47
C CYS A 309 -12.97 19.53 -12.96
N TYR A 310 -12.57 19.50 -14.26
CA TYR A 310 -11.54 20.40 -14.79
C TYR A 310 -11.88 21.03 -16.15
N LYS A 311 -13.03 20.70 -16.75
CA LYS A 311 -13.65 21.38 -17.90
C LYS A 311 -14.80 22.23 -17.42
#